data_1984f7c480af61f7877daa045a911648
#
_entry.id   1984f7c480af61f7877daa045a911648
#
_cell.length_a   1.000
_cell.length_b   1.000
_cell.length_c   1.000
_cell.angle_alpha   90.00
_cell.angle_beta   90.00
_cell.angle_gamma   90.00
#
_symmetry.space_group_name_H-M   'P 1'
#
loop_
_entity.id
_entity.type
_entity.pdbx_description
1 polymer ?
#
loop_
_entity_poly.entity_id
_entity_poly.type
_entity_poly.pdbx_seq_one_letter_code
_entity_poly.pdbx_strand_id
1 'polypeptide(L)'
;MTIKQLKTSVNALNGTLEVPGDKSISHRAIMFGSIAEGETTIENFLAGEDCLSTISCFRKLGVDIQQEGTNVTINSKGWKGLQEPTDLLDVGNSGTTIRLMSGILSSLPFQSRISGDESIAKRPMTRVVEPLRLMGASINGRENGKYTPLTINGGQLNGITYELPVASAQVKSSILLAGLQAKGKTIVIEKEQTRNHTETMLKNFGGKIVSEGNRITVEGNQQHLKGT
;
A
#
# COMPACT_ATOMS: atom_id res chain seq x y z
N MET A 1 27.34 21.50 10.58
CA MET A 1 26.05 21.59 11.31
C MET A 1 25.62 23.04 11.30
N THR A 2 24.45 23.36 10.74
CA THR A 2 23.90 24.71 10.77
C THR A 2 23.03 24.83 12.02
N ILE A 3 23.45 25.66 12.98
CA ILE A 3 22.66 25.94 14.18
C ILE A 3 21.59 26.97 13.80
N LYS A 4 20.33 26.61 13.95
CA LYS A 4 19.20 27.54 13.81
C LYS A 4 18.77 27.98 15.21
N GLN A 5 18.81 29.29 15.44
CA GLN A 5 18.38 29.88 16.71
C GLN A 5 16.91 30.29 16.58
N LEU A 6 16.07 29.74 17.43
CA LEU A 6 14.66 30.16 17.54
C LEU A 6 14.56 31.39 18.46
N LYS A 7 13.92 32.45 17.97
CA LYS A 7 13.57 33.60 18.82
C LYS A 7 12.21 33.31 19.48
N THR A 8 12.20 33.27 20.80
CA THR A 8 11.00 32.94 21.62
C THR A 8 10.21 34.15 22.08
N SER A 9 10.37 35.30 21.45
CA SER A 9 9.71 36.56 21.83
C SER A 9 8.32 36.76 21.21
N VAL A 10 7.68 35.68 20.76
CA VAL A 10 6.33 35.74 20.15
C VAL A 10 5.30 35.32 21.19
N ASN A 11 4.40 36.24 21.58
CA ASN A 11 3.36 35.97 22.57
C ASN A 11 2.19 35.14 22.00
N ALA A 12 1.93 35.20 20.70
CA ALA A 12 0.94 34.40 19.99
C ALA A 12 1.29 34.30 18.51
N LEU A 13 0.94 33.17 17.90
CA LEU A 13 0.94 32.97 16.45
C LEU A 13 -0.51 32.98 15.97
N ASN A 14 -0.82 33.84 14.99
CA ASN A 14 -2.14 33.91 14.36
C ASN A 14 -1.93 33.93 12.84
N GLY A 15 -2.61 33.03 12.12
CA GLY A 15 -2.52 32.91 10.69
C GLY A 15 -3.06 31.58 10.19
N THR A 16 -3.23 31.48 8.89
CA THR A 16 -3.60 30.25 8.18
C THR A 16 -2.40 29.80 7.38
N LEU A 17 -2.13 28.49 7.41
CA LEU A 17 -1.11 27.88 6.57
C LEU A 17 -1.70 26.67 5.86
N GLU A 18 -1.25 26.44 4.64
CA GLU A 18 -1.53 25.20 3.90
C GLU A 18 -0.45 24.18 4.22
N VAL A 19 -0.88 22.94 4.47
CA VAL A 19 0.02 21.82 4.70
C VAL A 19 0.06 20.94 3.45
N PRO A 20 1.22 20.32 3.12
CA PRO A 20 1.27 19.34 2.05
C PRO A 20 0.41 18.11 2.37
N GLY A 21 0.02 17.38 1.35
CA GLY A 21 -0.72 16.12 1.50
C GLY A 21 -0.02 15.10 2.40
N ASP A 22 -0.79 14.24 3.06
CA ASP A 22 -0.24 13.16 3.88
C ASP A 22 0.39 12.06 3.02
N LYS A 23 1.62 11.68 3.35
CA LYS A 23 2.38 10.65 2.65
C LYS A 23 1.65 9.31 2.61
N SER A 24 1.13 8.86 3.75
CA SER A 24 0.48 7.55 3.87
C SER A 24 -0.85 7.48 3.13
N ILE A 25 -1.58 8.60 3.08
CA ILE A 25 -2.81 8.74 2.30
C ILE A 25 -2.47 8.76 0.81
N SER A 26 -1.48 9.54 0.39
CA SER A 26 -1.05 9.64 -1.01
C SER A 26 -0.67 8.28 -1.61
N HIS A 27 0.13 7.48 -0.91
CA HIS A 27 0.44 6.12 -1.34
C HIS A 27 -0.81 5.27 -1.56
N ARG A 28 -1.74 5.30 -0.59
CA ARG A 28 -2.95 4.49 -0.64
C ARG A 28 -3.92 4.95 -1.70
N ALA A 29 -4.02 6.25 -1.93
CA ALA A 29 -4.87 6.80 -2.98
C ALA A 29 -4.47 6.27 -4.36
N ILE A 30 -3.15 6.23 -4.65
CA ILE A 30 -2.65 5.61 -5.87
C ILE A 30 -2.99 4.11 -5.89
N MET A 31 -2.77 3.38 -4.79
CA MET A 31 -3.02 1.93 -4.73
C MET A 31 -4.49 1.60 -4.92
N PHE A 32 -5.39 2.27 -4.17
CA PHE A 32 -6.82 2.02 -4.30
C PHE A 32 -7.37 2.46 -5.64
N GLY A 33 -6.99 3.64 -6.15
CA GLY A 33 -7.38 4.09 -7.49
C GLY A 33 -6.93 3.13 -8.59
N SER A 34 -5.76 2.51 -8.42
CA SER A 34 -5.23 1.55 -9.40
C SER A 34 -5.95 0.19 -9.40
N ILE A 35 -6.53 -0.24 -8.27
CA ILE A 35 -7.29 -1.50 -8.15
C ILE A 35 -8.80 -1.30 -8.21
N ALA A 36 -9.29 -0.07 -8.28
CA ALA A 36 -10.69 0.29 -8.44
C ALA A 36 -11.04 0.46 -9.92
N GLU A 37 -12.30 0.23 -10.29
CA GLU A 37 -12.82 0.44 -11.65
C GLU A 37 -13.26 1.90 -11.84
N GLY A 38 -12.85 2.52 -12.94
CA GLY A 38 -13.22 3.88 -13.32
C GLY A 38 -12.12 4.91 -13.05
N GLU A 39 -12.52 6.17 -13.01
CA GLU A 39 -11.64 7.29 -12.74
C GLU A 39 -11.54 7.57 -11.25
N THR A 40 -10.34 7.86 -10.78
CA THR A 40 -10.05 8.37 -9.43
C THR A 40 -9.29 9.67 -9.56
N THR A 41 -9.77 10.72 -8.88
CA THR A 41 -9.07 12.01 -8.80
C THR A 41 -8.50 12.21 -7.39
N ILE A 42 -7.28 12.71 -7.33
CA ILE A 42 -6.56 12.96 -6.08
C ILE A 42 -6.06 14.40 -6.11
N GLU A 43 -6.52 15.20 -5.18
CA GLU A 43 -6.05 16.56 -4.95
C GLU A 43 -5.07 16.61 -3.78
N ASN A 44 -4.18 17.58 -3.78
CA ASN A 44 -3.15 17.77 -2.75
C ASN A 44 -2.29 16.52 -2.50
N PHE A 45 -1.95 15.81 -3.58
CA PHE A 45 -1.06 14.64 -3.52
C PHE A 45 0.35 15.05 -3.08
N LEU A 46 0.95 14.29 -2.16
CA LEU A 46 2.35 14.49 -1.79
C LEU A 46 3.27 13.95 -2.88
N ALA A 47 3.76 14.83 -3.76
CA ALA A 47 4.65 14.50 -4.86
C ALA A 47 6.12 14.27 -4.40
N GLY A 48 6.31 13.53 -3.31
CA GLY A 48 7.63 13.12 -2.84
C GLY A 48 8.09 11.82 -3.53
N GLU A 49 9.40 11.57 -3.56
CA GLU A 49 10.02 10.43 -4.26
C GLU A 49 9.37 9.08 -3.93
N ASP A 50 9.06 8.85 -2.65
CA ASP A 50 8.39 7.62 -2.20
C ASP A 50 7.02 7.42 -2.88
N CYS A 51 6.21 8.49 -2.97
CA CYS A 51 4.88 8.43 -3.57
C CYS A 51 4.95 8.33 -5.10
N LEU A 52 5.95 9.00 -5.70
CA LEU A 52 6.22 8.91 -7.13
C LEU A 52 6.67 7.49 -7.54
N SER A 53 7.43 6.81 -6.67
CA SER A 53 7.78 5.41 -6.88
C SER A 53 6.54 4.51 -6.93
N THR A 54 5.51 4.81 -6.12
CA THR A 54 4.23 4.09 -6.19
C THR A 54 3.54 4.27 -7.54
N ILE A 55 3.48 5.52 -8.04
CA ILE A 55 2.93 5.82 -9.39
C ILE A 55 3.70 5.04 -10.45
N SER A 56 5.04 5.09 -10.42
CA SER A 56 5.90 4.39 -11.37
C SER A 56 5.62 2.88 -11.39
N CYS A 57 5.48 2.25 -10.22
CA CYS A 57 5.18 0.83 -10.12
C CYS A 57 3.81 0.49 -10.74
N PHE A 58 2.76 1.27 -10.47
CA PHE A 58 1.44 1.00 -11.04
C PHE A 58 1.36 1.30 -12.54
N ARG A 59 2.09 2.29 -13.04
CA ARG A 59 2.25 2.48 -14.50
C ARG A 59 2.87 1.25 -15.17
N LYS A 60 3.88 0.62 -14.55
CA LYS A 60 4.48 -0.64 -15.04
C LYS A 60 3.51 -1.82 -14.97
N LEU A 61 2.49 -1.76 -14.10
CA LEU A 61 1.39 -2.73 -14.06
C LEU A 61 0.26 -2.37 -15.04
N GLY A 62 0.45 -1.41 -15.95
CA GLY A 62 -0.50 -1.06 -17.01
C GLY A 62 -1.59 -0.07 -16.61
N VAL A 63 -1.48 0.59 -15.45
CA VAL A 63 -2.45 1.60 -15.03
C VAL A 63 -2.14 2.96 -15.66
N ASP A 64 -3.15 3.59 -16.25
CA ASP A 64 -3.04 4.97 -16.74
C ASP A 64 -3.15 5.95 -15.56
N ILE A 65 -2.03 6.58 -15.24
CA ILE A 65 -1.92 7.55 -14.16
C ILE A 65 -1.32 8.83 -14.72
N GLN A 66 -2.05 9.92 -14.65
CA GLN A 66 -1.60 11.25 -15.04
C GLN A 66 -1.37 12.07 -13.78
N GLN A 67 -0.27 12.82 -13.73
CA GLN A 67 0.08 13.67 -12.59
C GLN A 67 0.49 15.05 -13.08
N GLU A 68 -0.16 16.07 -12.56
CA GLU A 68 0.13 17.48 -12.81
C GLU A 68 0.25 18.22 -11.47
N GLY A 69 1.49 18.54 -11.08
CA GLY A 69 1.76 19.13 -9.76
C GLY A 69 1.32 18.22 -8.62
N THR A 70 0.34 18.67 -7.84
CA THR A 70 -0.25 17.91 -6.72
C THR A 70 -1.58 17.24 -7.07
N ASN A 71 -2.00 17.28 -8.33
CA ASN A 71 -3.21 16.63 -8.81
C ASN A 71 -2.83 15.33 -9.54
N VAL A 72 -3.54 14.26 -9.27
CA VAL A 72 -3.35 12.97 -9.93
C VAL A 72 -4.69 12.43 -10.40
N THR A 73 -4.74 11.98 -11.65
CA THR A 73 -5.90 11.28 -12.23
C THR A 73 -5.48 9.87 -12.59
N ILE A 74 -6.27 8.90 -12.17
CA ILE A 74 -6.04 7.48 -12.42
C ILE A 74 -7.23 6.92 -13.18
N ASN A 75 -7.00 6.33 -14.35
CA ASN A 75 -7.99 5.61 -15.12
C ASN A 75 -7.66 4.11 -15.05
N SER A 76 -8.48 3.34 -14.35
CA SER A 76 -8.22 1.92 -14.14
C SER A 76 -9.41 1.03 -14.47
N LYS A 77 -9.09 -0.19 -14.89
CA LYS A 77 -10.05 -1.30 -15.08
C LYS A 77 -10.13 -2.20 -13.84
N GLY A 78 -9.68 -1.70 -12.69
CA GLY A 78 -9.62 -2.45 -11.45
C GLY A 78 -8.60 -3.61 -11.51
N TRP A 79 -8.79 -4.60 -10.67
CA TRP A 79 -7.91 -5.78 -10.57
C TRP A 79 -7.63 -6.46 -11.91
N LYS A 80 -8.64 -6.52 -12.80
CA LYS A 80 -8.55 -7.16 -14.11
C LYS A 80 -7.73 -6.37 -15.12
N GLY A 81 -7.51 -5.09 -14.85
CA GLY A 81 -6.69 -4.20 -15.69
C GLY A 81 -5.21 -4.29 -15.43
N LEU A 82 -4.82 -4.88 -14.29
CA LEU A 82 -3.41 -5.01 -13.93
C LEU A 82 -2.73 -6.07 -14.78
N GLN A 83 -1.54 -5.73 -15.29
CA GLN A 83 -0.77 -6.54 -16.23
C GLN A 83 0.54 -7.00 -15.59
N GLU A 84 1.05 -8.15 -16.06
CA GLU A 84 2.37 -8.63 -15.66
C GLU A 84 3.45 -7.60 -16.05
N PRO A 85 4.27 -7.14 -15.10
CA PRO A 85 5.31 -6.18 -15.41
C PRO A 85 6.46 -6.85 -16.15
N THR A 86 6.95 -6.22 -17.21
CA THR A 86 8.11 -6.70 -17.96
C THR A 86 9.42 -6.50 -17.18
N ASP A 87 9.45 -5.52 -16.28
CA ASP A 87 10.63 -5.10 -15.57
C ASP A 87 10.47 -5.16 -14.07
N LEU A 88 11.59 -4.99 -13.36
CA LEU A 88 11.60 -4.82 -11.92
C LEU A 88 10.73 -3.63 -11.49
N LEU A 89 9.86 -3.86 -10.53
CA LEU A 89 9.13 -2.81 -9.83
C LEU A 89 10.08 -2.17 -8.82
N ASP A 90 10.63 -1.02 -9.20
CA ASP A 90 11.55 -0.27 -8.34
C ASP A 90 10.78 0.70 -7.46
N VAL A 91 10.89 0.50 -6.16
CA VAL A 91 10.22 1.33 -5.15
C VAL A 91 11.13 2.44 -4.59
N GLY A 92 12.35 2.61 -5.13
CA GLY A 92 13.33 3.54 -4.58
C GLY A 92 13.61 3.22 -3.11
N ASN A 93 13.42 4.19 -2.22
CA ASN A 93 13.57 4.00 -0.77
C ASN A 93 12.23 3.80 -0.03
N SER A 94 11.12 3.58 -0.75
CA SER A 94 9.78 3.53 -0.18
C SER A 94 9.45 2.21 0.50
N GLY A 95 9.63 2.16 1.81
CA GLY A 95 9.20 1.04 2.64
C GLY A 95 7.68 0.84 2.67
N THR A 96 6.89 1.89 2.40
CA THR A 96 5.44 1.80 2.29
C THR A 96 5.05 1.11 1.00
N THR A 97 5.59 1.56 -0.13
CA THR A 97 5.29 0.99 -1.44
C THR A 97 5.57 -0.51 -1.46
N ILE A 98 6.78 -0.93 -1.07
CA ILE A 98 7.13 -2.35 -1.17
C ILE A 98 6.25 -3.24 -0.30
N ARG A 99 5.94 -2.81 0.94
CA ARG A 99 5.14 -3.64 1.85
C ARG A 99 3.69 -3.75 1.43
N LEU A 100 3.06 -2.65 1.07
CA LEU A 100 1.66 -2.65 0.68
C LEU A 100 1.44 -3.32 -0.68
N MET A 101 2.30 -3.01 -1.66
CA MET A 101 2.24 -3.66 -2.97
C MET A 101 2.48 -5.17 -2.90
N SER A 102 3.31 -5.66 -1.97
CA SER A 102 3.47 -7.11 -1.80
C SER A 102 2.14 -7.80 -1.53
N GLY A 103 1.22 -7.16 -0.78
CA GLY A 103 -0.14 -7.67 -0.59
C GLY A 103 -0.94 -7.73 -1.89
N ILE A 104 -0.93 -6.65 -2.67
CA ILE A 104 -1.64 -6.58 -3.97
C ILE A 104 -1.07 -7.62 -4.95
N LEU A 105 0.26 -7.62 -5.14
CA LEU A 105 0.95 -8.50 -6.08
C LEU A 105 0.75 -9.99 -5.76
N SER A 106 0.59 -10.34 -4.47
CA SER A 106 0.37 -11.71 -4.04
C SER A 106 -0.94 -12.31 -4.56
N SER A 107 -1.93 -11.49 -4.89
CA SER A 107 -3.24 -11.93 -5.38
C SER A 107 -3.39 -11.89 -6.92
N LEU A 108 -2.39 -11.38 -7.64
CA LEU A 108 -2.44 -11.24 -9.09
C LEU A 108 -2.00 -12.54 -9.79
N PRO A 109 -2.59 -12.91 -10.94
CA PRO A 109 -2.34 -14.22 -11.58
C PRO A 109 -1.05 -14.26 -12.42
N PHE A 110 -0.01 -13.56 -11.96
CA PHE A 110 1.28 -13.49 -12.66
C PHE A 110 2.46 -13.31 -11.69
N GLN A 111 3.67 -13.39 -12.22
CA GLN A 111 4.88 -13.15 -11.47
C GLN A 111 5.26 -11.67 -11.48
N SER A 112 5.75 -11.19 -10.35
CA SER A 112 6.30 -9.84 -10.22
C SER A 112 7.63 -9.88 -9.47
N ARG A 113 8.57 -9.02 -9.87
CA ARG A 113 9.80 -8.78 -9.11
C ARG A 113 9.78 -7.36 -8.57
N ILE A 114 10.03 -7.21 -7.27
CA ILE A 114 10.00 -5.90 -6.60
C ILE A 114 11.24 -5.71 -5.74
N SER A 115 11.84 -4.54 -5.82
CA SER A 115 13.01 -4.14 -5.03
C SER A 115 13.07 -2.63 -4.90
N GLY A 116 14.07 -2.14 -4.23
CA GLY A 116 14.39 -0.71 -4.12
C GLY A 116 15.89 -0.51 -3.96
N ASP A 117 16.27 0.65 -3.47
CA ASP A 117 17.65 1.07 -3.25
C ASP A 117 18.35 0.26 -2.15
N GLU A 118 19.60 0.65 -1.83
CA GLU A 118 20.39 0.02 -0.77
C GLU A 118 19.72 0.11 0.61
N SER A 119 18.95 1.17 0.87
CA SER A 119 18.21 1.33 2.13
C SER A 119 17.11 0.28 2.25
N ILE A 120 16.34 0.04 1.18
CA ILE A 120 15.32 -1.01 1.12
C ILE A 120 15.97 -2.40 1.18
N ALA A 121 17.10 -2.60 0.50
CA ALA A 121 17.82 -3.87 0.48
C ALA A 121 18.29 -4.36 1.86
N LYS A 122 18.41 -3.45 2.83
CA LYS A 122 18.81 -3.73 4.22
C LYS A 122 17.61 -3.89 5.17
N ARG A 123 16.38 -3.57 4.73
CA ARG A 123 15.18 -3.65 5.58
C ARG A 123 14.56 -5.05 5.53
N PRO A 124 14.33 -5.70 6.70
CA PRO A 124 13.67 -7.00 6.71
C PRO A 124 12.22 -6.91 6.20
N MET A 125 11.85 -7.86 5.33
CA MET A 125 10.50 -8.02 4.78
C MET A 125 9.72 -9.17 5.43
N THR A 126 10.33 -9.91 6.34
CA THR A 126 9.78 -11.08 7.02
C THR A 126 8.37 -10.83 7.57
N ARG A 127 8.16 -9.67 8.23
CA ARG A 127 6.85 -9.31 8.81
C ARG A 127 5.70 -9.22 7.82
N VAL A 128 5.99 -9.02 6.54
CA VAL A 128 5.02 -8.99 5.45
C VAL A 128 4.99 -10.32 4.72
N VAL A 129 6.15 -10.91 4.48
CA VAL A 129 6.28 -12.16 3.73
C VAL A 129 5.63 -13.34 4.47
N GLU A 130 5.81 -13.44 5.79
CA GLU A 130 5.24 -14.54 6.59
C GLU A 130 3.70 -14.58 6.51
N PRO A 131 2.94 -13.51 6.85
CA PRO A 131 1.49 -13.59 6.78
C PRO A 131 0.99 -13.79 5.35
N LEU A 132 1.63 -13.21 4.33
CA LEU A 132 1.23 -13.44 2.94
C LEU A 132 1.45 -14.91 2.51
N ARG A 133 2.53 -15.56 2.96
CA ARG A 133 2.74 -17.00 2.76
C ARG A 133 1.69 -17.85 3.47
N LEU A 134 1.27 -17.47 4.67
CA LEU A 134 0.16 -18.13 5.38
C LEU A 134 -1.16 -18.01 4.60
N MET A 135 -1.35 -16.93 3.84
CA MET A 135 -2.48 -16.78 2.92
C MET A 135 -2.34 -17.62 1.64
N GLY A 136 -1.17 -18.23 1.39
CA GLY A 136 -0.89 -19.05 0.22
C GLY A 136 -0.02 -18.38 -0.85
N ALA A 137 0.52 -17.17 -0.59
CA ALA A 137 1.41 -16.50 -1.54
C ALA A 137 2.76 -17.23 -1.67
N SER A 138 3.25 -17.32 -2.91
CA SER A 138 4.61 -17.82 -3.20
C SER A 138 5.56 -16.63 -3.34
N ILE A 139 6.33 -16.35 -2.30
CA ILE A 139 7.26 -15.22 -2.26
C ILE A 139 8.67 -15.75 -1.99
N ASN A 140 9.61 -15.40 -2.88
CA ASN A 140 11.03 -15.73 -2.77
C ASN A 140 11.87 -14.46 -2.72
N GLY A 141 13.10 -14.57 -2.19
CA GLY A 141 14.03 -13.45 -2.09
C GLY A 141 15.29 -13.86 -1.37
N ARG A 142 16.20 -12.92 -1.15
CA ARG A 142 17.43 -13.18 -0.38
C ARG A 142 17.08 -13.63 1.05
N GLU A 143 17.86 -14.55 1.60
CA GLU A 143 17.62 -15.15 2.92
C GLU A 143 16.17 -15.61 3.09
N ASN A 144 15.68 -16.42 2.15
CA ASN A 144 14.32 -16.94 2.15
C ASN A 144 13.23 -15.84 2.20
N GLY A 145 13.40 -14.77 1.42
CA GLY A 145 12.43 -13.66 1.36
C GLY A 145 12.54 -12.65 2.50
N LYS A 146 13.57 -12.76 3.34
CA LYS A 146 13.82 -11.76 4.38
C LYS A 146 14.26 -10.42 3.81
N TYR A 147 14.96 -10.42 2.68
CA TYR A 147 15.44 -9.21 2.02
C TYR A 147 15.11 -9.20 0.54
N THR A 148 15.05 -7.99 -0.02
CA THR A 148 14.85 -7.77 -1.46
C THR A 148 16.09 -8.14 -2.29
N PRO A 149 15.93 -8.37 -3.61
CA PRO A 149 14.70 -8.38 -4.38
C PRO A 149 13.73 -9.49 -3.98
N LEU A 150 12.42 -9.18 -3.96
CA LEU A 150 11.39 -10.21 -3.79
C LEU A 150 10.86 -10.62 -5.16
N THR A 151 10.71 -11.91 -5.38
CA THR A 151 9.95 -12.51 -6.48
C THR A 151 8.64 -13.03 -5.91
N ILE A 152 7.53 -12.50 -6.38
CA ILE A 152 6.19 -12.82 -5.93
C ILE A 152 5.48 -13.51 -7.09
N ASN A 153 5.16 -14.79 -6.92
CA ASN A 153 4.27 -15.51 -7.82
C ASN A 153 2.88 -15.40 -7.20
N GLY A 154 2.07 -14.52 -7.77
CA GLY A 154 0.73 -14.29 -7.28
C GLY A 154 -0.23 -15.40 -7.69
N GLY A 155 -1.40 -15.41 -7.08
CA GLY A 155 -2.42 -16.41 -7.35
C GLY A 155 -3.57 -16.37 -6.35
N GLN A 156 -4.29 -17.49 -6.27
CA GLN A 156 -5.41 -17.60 -5.36
C GLN A 156 -4.94 -17.65 -3.91
N LEU A 157 -5.34 -16.68 -3.13
CA LEU A 157 -5.11 -16.60 -1.70
C LEU A 157 -6.31 -17.11 -0.90
N ASN A 158 -6.07 -17.52 0.35
CA ASN A 158 -7.08 -17.83 1.33
C ASN A 158 -7.07 -16.79 2.45
N GLY A 159 -8.27 -16.42 2.92
CA GLY A 159 -8.40 -15.56 4.08
C GLY A 159 -7.86 -16.24 5.34
N ILE A 160 -7.26 -15.47 6.22
CA ILE A 160 -6.69 -15.93 7.49
C ILE A 160 -7.13 -15.04 8.64
N THR A 161 -7.01 -15.55 9.86
CA THR A 161 -6.98 -14.73 11.06
C THR A 161 -5.52 -14.55 11.48
N TYR A 162 -5.04 -13.33 11.54
CA TYR A 162 -3.66 -13.01 11.86
C TYR A 162 -3.57 -11.98 12.97
N GLU A 163 -2.94 -12.35 14.07
CA GLU A 163 -2.61 -11.44 15.15
C GLU A 163 -1.25 -10.80 14.88
N LEU A 164 -1.21 -9.46 14.84
CA LEU A 164 0.03 -8.73 14.61
C LEU A 164 0.97 -8.88 15.81
N PRO A 165 2.18 -9.41 15.62
CA PRO A 165 3.13 -9.58 16.74
C PRO A 165 3.57 -8.23 17.32
N VAL A 166 3.59 -7.19 16.51
CA VAL A 166 3.88 -5.79 16.86
C VAL A 166 2.96 -4.85 16.11
N ALA A 167 2.68 -3.69 16.70
CA ALA A 167 1.88 -2.64 16.08
C ALA A 167 2.52 -2.18 14.75
N SER A 168 1.83 -2.40 13.64
CA SER A 168 2.31 -2.00 12.31
C SER A 168 1.18 -1.79 11.32
N ALA A 169 0.88 -0.52 11.03
CA ALA A 169 -0.11 -0.16 10.01
C ALA A 169 0.27 -0.67 8.60
N GLN A 170 1.56 -0.82 8.29
CA GLN A 170 2.00 -1.31 6.99
C GLN A 170 1.75 -2.81 6.83
N VAL A 171 2.04 -3.62 7.85
CA VAL A 171 1.78 -5.05 7.84
C VAL A 171 0.27 -5.30 7.79
N LYS A 172 -0.51 -4.62 8.64
CA LYS A 172 -1.97 -4.63 8.59
C LYS A 172 -2.48 -4.36 7.18
N SER A 173 -2.06 -3.23 6.59
CA SER A 173 -2.49 -2.83 5.24
C SER A 173 -2.14 -3.86 4.18
N SER A 174 -0.95 -4.44 4.21
CA SER A 174 -0.52 -5.49 3.27
C SER A 174 -1.44 -6.71 3.32
N ILE A 175 -1.76 -7.20 4.53
CA ILE A 175 -2.65 -8.34 4.74
C ILE A 175 -4.08 -8.03 4.27
N LEU A 176 -4.60 -6.83 4.61
CA LEU A 176 -5.94 -6.41 4.19
C LEU A 176 -6.05 -6.28 2.67
N LEU A 177 -5.04 -5.70 2.00
CA LEU A 177 -5.00 -5.57 0.53
C LEU A 177 -4.97 -6.95 -0.15
N ALA A 178 -4.17 -7.90 0.36
CA ALA A 178 -4.19 -9.28 -0.11
C ALA A 178 -5.54 -9.95 0.14
N GLY A 179 -6.14 -9.67 1.30
CA GLY A 179 -7.44 -10.19 1.71
C GLY A 179 -8.59 -9.80 0.79
N LEU A 180 -8.49 -8.67 0.06
CA LEU A 180 -9.53 -8.23 -0.88
C LEU A 180 -9.81 -9.27 -1.98
N GLN A 181 -8.81 -10.03 -2.40
CA GLN A 181 -8.93 -11.05 -3.45
C GLN A 181 -8.90 -12.49 -2.90
N ALA A 182 -8.70 -12.67 -1.59
CA ALA A 182 -8.64 -13.98 -0.98
C ALA A 182 -10.00 -14.69 -0.96
N LYS A 183 -10.00 -16.03 -0.87
CA LYS A 183 -11.21 -16.80 -0.58
C LYS A 183 -11.57 -16.64 0.89
N GLY A 184 -12.82 -16.28 1.17
CA GLY A 184 -13.32 -16.11 2.55
C GLY A 184 -12.95 -14.78 3.17
N LYS A 185 -12.90 -14.74 4.50
CA LYS A 185 -12.64 -13.52 5.28
C LYS A 185 -11.20 -13.48 5.73
N THR A 186 -10.60 -12.30 5.65
CA THR A 186 -9.29 -12.02 6.27
C THR A 186 -9.51 -11.15 7.50
N ILE A 187 -8.94 -11.56 8.61
CA ILE A 187 -9.09 -10.90 9.91
C ILE A 187 -7.72 -10.54 10.42
N VAL A 188 -7.51 -9.26 10.73
CA VAL A 188 -6.31 -8.79 11.41
C VAL A 188 -6.67 -8.35 12.82
N ILE A 189 -5.89 -8.82 13.79
CA ILE A 189 -6.04 -8.45 15.20
C ILE A 189 -4.81 -7.63 15.59
N GLU A 190 -5.05 -6.40 16.03
CA GLU A 190 -4.00 -5.48 16.50
C GLU A 190 -3.85 -5.58 18.02
N LYS A 191 -2.63 -5.63 18.53
CA LYS A 191 -2.36 -5.50 19.98
C LYS A 191 -2.60 -4.08 20.46
N GLU A 192 -2.21 -3.12 19.62
CA GLU A 192 -2.42 -1.69 19.82
C GLU A 192 -2.93 -1.11 18.51
N GLN A 193 -3.90 -0.20 18.59
CA GLN A 193 -4.48 0.41 17.41
C GLN A 193 -3.44 1.21 16.64
N THR A 194 -3.37 0.95 15.34
CA THR A 194 -2.55 1.72 14.41
C THR A 194 -3.43 2.59 13.51
N ARG A 195 -2.81 3.43 12.67
CA ARG A 195 -3.53 4.28 11.70
C ARG A 195 -4.51 3.46 10.87
N ASN A 196 -5.71 3.97 10.68
CA ASN A 196 -6.83 3.32 9.98
C ASN A 196 -7.04 3.82 8.55
N HIS A 197 -6.02 4.40 7.92
CA HIS A 197 -6.15 4.99 6.58
C HIS A 197 -6.61 3.96 5.54
N THR A 198 -6.13 2.71 5.62
CA THR A 198 -6.55 1.63 4.70
C THR A 198 -8.03 1.31 4.86
N GLU A 199 -8.50 1.18 6.10
CA GLU A 199 -9.89 0.86 6.42
C GLU A 199 -10.84 1.96 5.95
N THR A 200 -10.47 3.22 6.24
CA THR A 200 -11.27 4.39 5.84
C THR A 200 -11.33 4.53 4.32
N MET A 201 -10.19 4.44 3.65
CA MET A 201 -10.12 4.59 2.20
C MET A 201 -10.81 3.42 1.50
N LEU A 202 -10.65 2.18 1.97
CA LEU A 202 -11.34 1.04 1.38
C LEU A 202 -12.87 1.23 1.41
N LYS A 203 -13.42 1.77 2.50
CA LYS A 203 -14.86 2.10 2.59
C LYS A 203 -15.26 3.15 1.54
N ASN A 204 -14.44 4.18 1.34
CA ASN A 204 -14.72 5.23 0.35
C ASN A 204 -14.73 4.69 -1.09
N PHE A 205 -13.91 3.69 -1.39
CA PHE A 205 -13.91 2.97 -2.65
C PHE A 205 -14.99 1.87 -2.75
N GLY A 206 -15.93 1.82 -1.80
CA GLY A 206 -17.05 0.87 -1.78
C GLY A 206 -16.69 -0.52 -1.28
N GLY A 207 -15.52 -0.69 -0.68
CA GLY A 207 -15.08 -1.98 -0.17
C GLY A 207 -15.75 -2.38 1.15
N LYS A 208 -15.93 -3.68 1.34
CA LYS A 208 -16.55 -4.28 2.53
C LYS A 208 -15.48 -4.56 3.58
N ILE A 209 -15.41 -3.72 4.59
CA ILE A 209 -14.50 -3.84 5.74
C ILE A 209 -15.21 -3.43 7.02
N VAL A 210 -15.00 -4.18 8.08
CA VAL A 210 -15.55 -3.92 9.41
C VAL A 210 -14.40 -3.80 10.40
N SER A 211 -14.47 -2.80 11.27
CA SER A 211 -13.50 -2.60 12.36
C SER A 211 -14.25 -2.59 13.68
N GLU A 212 -13.98 -3.55 14.54
CA GLU A 212 -14.59 -3.73 15.86
C GLU A 212 -13.49 -3.82 16.91
N GLY A 213 -13.28 -2.73 17.63
CA GLY A 213 -12.17 -2.63 18.59
C GLY A 213 -10.82 -2.81 17.89
N ASN A 214 -10.09 -3.83 18.27
CA ASN A 214 -8.79 -4.18 17.70
C ASN A 214 -8.86 -5.22 16.55
N ARG A 215 -10.07 -5.60 16.15
CA ARG A 215 -10.32 -6.60 15.11
C ARG A 215 -10.78 -5.93 13.83
N ILE A 216 -10.06 -6.15 12.75
CA ILE A 216 -10.37 -5.64 11.42
C ILE A 216 -10.65 -6.82 10.51
N THR A 217 -11.84 -6.85 9.92
CA THR A 217 -12.30 -7.92 9.02
C THR A 217 -12.56 -7.37 7.63
N VAL A 218 -11.93 -7.96 6.62
CA VAL A 218 -12.20 -7.69 5.22
C VAL A 218 -12.82 -8.93 4.57
N GLU A 219 -13.91 -8.73 3.81
CA GLU A 219 -14.48 -9.76 2.94
C GLU A 219 -13.55 -9.97 1.74
N GLY A 220 -13.43 -11.20 1.28
CA GLY A 220 -12.67 -11.50 0.06
C GLY A 220 -13.48 -11.36 -1.22
N ASN A 221 -12.85 -11.67 -2.36
CA ASN A 221 -13.45 -11.59 -3.70
C ASN A 221 -14.06 -10.22 -4.05
N GLN A 222 -13.47 -9.14 -3.58
CA GLN A 222 -13.91 -7.77 -3.84
C GLN A 222 -13.31 -7.24 -5.14
N GLN A 223 -13.91 -7.60 -6.27
CA GLN A 223 -13.44 -7.23 -7.60
C GLN A 223 -13.92 -5.87 -8.08
N HIS A 224 -14.94 -5.28 -7.45
CA HIS A 224 -15.63 -4.10 -7.94
C HIS A 224 -15.53 -2.91 -6.98
N LEU A 225 -14.30 -2.55 -6.61
CA LEU A 225 -14.04 -1.24 -6.01
C LEU A 225 -14.26 -0.18 -7.08
N LYS A 226 -14.77 0.98 -6.71
CA LYS A 226 -15.08 2.07 -7.63
C LYS A 226 -14.14 3.24 -7.44
N GLY A 227 -13.72 3.84 -8.55
CA GLY A 227 -13.00 5.11 -8.56
C GLY A 227 -13.82 6.23 -7.92
N THR A 228 -13.17 7.23 -7.35
CA THR A 228 -13.79 8.34 -6.63
C THR A 228 -13.04 9.65 -6.84
#